data_90b9c9ed1ade4aaa7bfcdd47a5dc5022
#
_entry.id   90b9c9ed1ade4aaa7bfcdd47a5dc5022
#
_cell.length_a   1.000
_cell.length_b   1.000
_cell.length_c   1.000
_cell.angle_alpha   90.00
_cell.angle_beta   90.00
_cell.angle_gamma   90.00
#
_symmetry.space_group_name_H-M   'P 1'
#
loop_
_entity.id
_entity.type
_entity.pdbx_description
1 polymer ?
#
loop_
_entity_poly.entity_id
_entity_poly.type
_entity_poly.pdbx_seq_one_letter_code
_entity_poly.pdbx_strand_id
1 'polypeptide(L)'
;MTNLNCRRSAAAAVLFLLTAQVIPTAGDQTPEVRGKTYPVEDLREDFRILWAVLDEGHGGLERYTPRESLKKSFEEAGDRLTNPLTEIEFYRNLLPLVAMIKDGHTSLALSAASRTDLFARPFLLPFELRFIDEKTYLFRNLSEVLKIRDGAEMLAINGMPMAEIRQKLLPLVPCDAGILSRRLRLLENPNTFGLYFAVVFGQPESFRLRFRSFPGEREGDVTVPGITGLDLSRIRQERYPETVFQKLLYELDYRGSTAVITIRGFGDERRAGSVLYPEFIQRTFRELAEKKVETLIIDVRGNGGGRDEYGRHLFAHFMDKPFLYYKALEIKKNRFDLFKYTPPGRENWPGDTVRKNARGWFDVIDHPNVGTMKPETPRFTGRTCILIDGLSFSTTGETTSLFHFHKKAMFLGEECGAGYYGNTSGSTASVTLPRTGLQVRIPLILYTLAVDGYPKDRGIVPDITVIPSIEDLIAKRDVVMERALDVLGKKSEVVR
;
A
#
# COMPACT_ATOMS: atom_id res chain seq x y z
N MET A 1 28.85 -40.16 -33.47
CA MET A 1 27.84 -39.60 -34.39
C MET A 1 26.54 -39.48 -33.66
N THR A 2 26.16 -38.31 -33.30
CA THR A 2 24.82 -37.69 -33.29
C THR A 2 24.88 -36.44 -32.39
N ASN A 3 24.76 -35.34 -33.07
CA ASN A 3 24.74 -33.98 -32.54
C ASN A 3 23.46 -33.73 -31.74
N LEU A 4 23.56 -33.20 -30.51
CA LEU A 4 22.46 -32.53 -29.80
C LEU A 4 22.74 -31.03 -29.79
N ASN A 5 22.03 -30.33 -30.65
CA ASN A 5 21.96 -28.87 -30.69
C ASN A 5 21.25 -28.32 -29.43
N CYS A 6 22.00 -27.66 -28.58
CA CYS A 6 21.47 -26.85 -27.47
C CYS A 6 21.08 -25.46 -28.04
N ARG A 7 19.79 -25.25 -28.31
CA ARG A 7 19.26 -23.93 -28.66
C ARG A 7 19.24 -23.05 -27.42
N ARG A 8 20.11 -22.07 -27.36
CA ARG A 8 20.04 -20.92 -26.44
C ARG A 8 18.88 -20.04 -26.85
N SER A 9 17.82 -20.02 -26.03
CA SER A 9 16.77 -19.00 -26.11
C SER A 9 17.30 -17.71 -25.51
N ALA A 10 17.57 -16.74 -26.36
CA ALA A 10 17.82 -15.37 -25.96
C ALA A 10 16.49 -14.76 -25.49
N ALA A 11 16.38 -14.47 -24.20
CA ALA A 11 15.30 -13.64 -23.67
C ALA A 11 15.52 -12.20 -24.14
N ALA A 12 14.74 -11.75 -25.12
CA ALA A 12 14.70 -10.36 -25.54
C ALA A 12 14.02 -9.55 -24.41
N ALA A 13 14.81 -8.74 -23.72
CA ALA A 13 14.30 -7.71 -22.84
C ALA A 13 13.60 -6.65 -23.70
N VAL A 14 12.27 -6.67 -23.71
CA VAL A 14 11.46 -5.62 -24.32
C VAL A 14 11.51 -4.42 -23.41
N LEU A 15 12.37 -3.47 -23.75
CA LEU A 15 12.46 -2.15 -23.16
C LEU A 15 11.25 -1.34 -23.64
N PHE A 16 10.15 -1.31 -22.86
CA PHE A 16 9.05 -0.39 -23.13
C PHE A 16 9.50 1.03 -22.79
N LEU A 17 9.97 1.74 -23.80
CA LEU A 17 10.07 3.20 -23.79
C LEU A 17 8.64 3.76 -23.78
N LEU A 18 8.15 4.13 -22.60
CA LEU A 18 6.97 4.97 -22.44
C LEU A 18 7.30 6.38 -22.95
N THR A 19 7.25 6.57 -24.26
CA THR A 19 7.05 7.90 -24.82
C THR A 19 5.59 8.24 -24.61
N ALA A 20 5.30 9.02 -23.56
CA ALA A 20 4.00 9.63 -23.39
C ALA A 20 3.80 10.69 -24.48
N GLN A 21 3.41 10.25 -25.68
CA GLN A 21 2.81 11.15 -26.65
C GLN A 21 1.38 11.44 -26.16
N VAL A 22 1.19 12.62 -25.60
CA VAL A 22 -0.13 13.22 -25.47
C VAL A 22 -0.57 13.58 -26.87
N ILE A 23 -1.37 12.73 -27.51
CA ILE A 23 -2.12 13.06 -28.72
C ILE A 23 -3.36 13.81 -28.25
N PRO A 24 -3.54 15.11 -28.56
CA PRO A 24 -4.80 15.79 -28.30
C PRO A 24 -5.83 15.24 -29.30
N THR A 25 -6.82 14.50 -28.79
CA THR A 25 -8.02 14.19 -29.57
C THR A 25 -8.89 15.42 -29.65
N ALA A 26 -9.29 15.81 -30.86
CA ALA A 26 -10.18 16.91 -31.12
C ALA A 26 -11.52 16.72 -30.35
N GLY A 27 -11.79 17.60 -29.37
CA GLY A 27 -13.03 17.61 -28.60
C GLY A 27 -12.87 17.72 -27.09
N ASP A 28 -11.64 17.70 -26.57
CA ASP A 28 -11.38 17.76 -25.13
C ASP A 28 -11.32 19.22 -24.66
N GLN A 29 -12.48 19.77 -24.27
CA GLN A 29 -12.49 20.91 -23.38
C GLN A 29 -12.07 20.37 -21.99
N THR A 30 -10.77 20.40 -21.70
CA THR A 30 -10.28 20.23 -20.33
C THR A 30 -11.01 21.22 -19.46
N PRO A 31 -11.77 20.78 -18.43
CA PRO A 31 -12.42 21.71 -17.52
C PRO A 31 -11.37 22.63 -16.93
N GLU A 32 -11.61 23.93 -17.02
CA GLU A 32 -10.76 24.97 -16.48
C GLU A 32 -10.48 24.66 -15.01
N VAL A 33 -9.26 24.24 -14.69
CA VAL A 33 -8.84 24.00 -13.32
C VAL A 33 -8.72 25.36 -12.65
N ARG A 34 -9.81 25.77 -11.96
CA ARG A 34 -9.86 27.02 -11.20
C ARG A 34 -8.87 26.91 -10.04
N GLY A 35 -7.75 27.60 -10.12
CA GLY A 35 -6.74 27.65 -9.06
C GLY A 35 -5.71 28.72 -9.33
N LYS A 36 -4.95 29.09 -8.29
CA LYS A 36 -3.78 29.95 -8.43
C LYS A 36 -2.80 29.31 -9.40
N THR A 37 -2.37 30.07 -10.39
CA THR A 37 -1.33 29.66 -11.35
C THR A 37 0.02 30.12 -10.83
N TYR A 38 1.03 29.24 -10.93
CA TYR A 38 2.39 29.50 -10.52
C TYR A 38 3.27 29.75 -11.76
N PRO A 39 4.16 30.76 -11.75
CA PRO A 39 5.09 31.00 -12.84
C PRO A 39 6.11 29.87 -12.96
N VAL A 40 6.70 29.74 -14.13
CA VAL A 40 7.65 28.64 -14.46
C VAL A 40 8.83 28.60 -13.51
N GLU A 41 9.34 29.76 -13.08
CA GLU A 41 10.46 29.91 -12.16
C GLU A 41 10.16 29.26 -10.80
N ASP A 42 8.96 29.53 -10.24
CA ASP A 42 8.51 28.95 -8.97
C ASP A 42 8.36 27.43 -9.07
N LEU A 43 7.78 26.94 -10.18
CA LEU A 43 7.63 25.50 -10.43
C LEU A 43 8.99 24.81 -10.56
N ARG A 44 9.93 25.43 -11.26
CA ARG A 44 11.30 24.89 -11.41
C ARG A 44 12.07 24.92 -10.10
N GLU A 45 11.86 25.91 -9.26
CA GLU A 45 12.46 25.95 -7.91
C GLU A 45 11.95 24.78 -7.07
N ASP A 46 10.63 24.60 -6.94
CA ASP A 46 10.04 23.50 -6.21
C ASP A 46 10.43 22.14 -6.77
N PHE A 47 10.53 22.02 -8.08
CA PHE A 47 10.98 20.80 -8.76
C PHE A 47 12.42 20.41 -8.41
N ARG A 48 13.34 21.39 -8.40
CA ARG A 48 14.73 21.17 -7.99
C ARG A 48 14.83 20.80 -6.51
N ILE A 49 14.04 21.46 -5.65
CA ILE A 49 13.96 21.13 -4.23
C ILE A 49 13.45 19.71 -4.04
N LEU A 50 12.38 19.31 -4.73
CA LEU A 50 11.83 17.95 -4.68
C LEU A 50 12.90 16.90 -4.95
N TRP A 51 13.65 17.03 -6.04
CA TRP A 51 14.75 16.09 -6.34
C TRP A 51 15.82 16.12 -5.25
N ALA A 52 16.27 17.31 -4.84
CA ALA A 52 17.32 17.45 -3.84
C ALA A 52 16.96 16.79 -2.50
N VAL A 53 15.74 16.97 -2.01
CA VAL A 53 15.32 16.38 -0.74
C VAL A 53 15.09 14.85 -0.83
N LEU A 54 14.65 14.34 -1.97
CA LEU A 54 14.54 12.90 -2.22
C LEU A 54 15.94 12.26 -2.28
N ASP A 55 16.85 12.85 -3.05
CA ASP A 55 18.22 12.34 -3.21
C ASP A 55 19.01 12.39 -1.91
N GLU A 56 18.84 13.44 -1.14
CA GLU A 56 19.48 13.59 0.16
C GLU A 56 18.93 12.64 1.21
N GLY A 57 17.60 12.59 1.37
CA GLY A 57 16.97 12.04 2.55
C GLY A 57 16.46 10.62 2.40
N HIS A 58 16.00 10.22 1.21
CA HIS A 58 15.27 8.96 1.05
C HIS A 58 16.17 7.73 1.27
N GLY A 59 15.92 6.97 2.33
CA GLY A 59 16.75 5.83 2.73
C GLY A 59 16.86 4.73 1.67
N GLY A 60 15.80 4.49 0.90
CA GLY A 60 15.73 3.41 -0.11
C GLY A 60 15.52 3.91 -1.54
N LEU A 61 16.00 5.11 -1.90
CA LEU A 61 15.75 5.73 -3.22
C LEU A 61 16.06 4.80 -4.40
N GLU A 62 17.15 4.04 -4.28
CA GLU A 62 17.69 3.17 -5.35
C GLU A 62 17.28 1.70 -5.20
N ARG A 63 16.36 1.40 -4.28
CA ARG A 63 16.04 0.02 -3.93
C ARG A 63 15.44 -0.76 -5.09
N TYR A 64 14.58 -0.14 -5.86
CA TYR A 64 13.84 -0.77 -6.96
C TYR A 64 14.07 -0.10 -8.32
N THR A 65 14.51 1.13 -8.33
CA THR A 65 14.78 1.89 -9.56
C THR A 65 16.17 2.51 -9.46
N PRO A 66 17.07 2.27 -10.43
CA PRO A 66 18.41 2.84 -10.40
C PRO A 66 18.37 4.37 -10.32
N ARG A 67 19.25 4.95 -9.49
CA ARG A 67 19.33 6.40 -9.25
C ARG A 67 19.49 7.20 -10.55
N GLU A 68 20.34 6.73 -11.47
CA GLU A 68 20.55 7.40 -12.75
C GLU A 68 19.29 7.43 -13.62
N SER A 69 18.48 6.36 -13.57
CA SER A 69 17.18 6.33 -14.26
C SER A 69 16.18 7.32 -13.66
N LEU A 70 16.13 7.40 -12.33
CA LEU A 70 15.31 8.40 -11.63
C LEU A 70 15.77 9.81 -11.98
N LYS A 71 17.07 10.08 -11.85
CA LYS A 71 17.65 11.39 -12.14
C LYS A 71 17.34 11.84 -13.57
N LYS A 72 17.56 10.97 -14.54
CA LYS A 72 17.24 11.25 -15.95
C LYS A 72 15.76 11.60 -16.13
N SER A 73 14.85 10.82 -15.53
CA SER A 73 13.40 11.08 -15.64
C SER A 73 13.01 12.41 -14.99
N PHE A 74 13.65 12.77 -13.87
CA PHE A 74 13.44 14.08 -13.26
C PHE A 74 13.99 15.21 -14.13
N GLU A 75 15.19 15.09 -14.69
CA GLU A 75 15.77 16.10 -15.61
C GLU A 75 14.84 16.32 -16.81
N GLU A 76 14.45 15.25 -17.52
CA GLU A 76 13.54 15.33 -18.65
C GLU A 76 12.16 15.96 -18.30
N ALA A 77 11.65 15.69 -17.10
CA ALA A 77 10.39 16.29 -16.66
C ALA A 77 10.57 17.79 -16.32
N GLY A 78 11.70 18.16 -15.71
CA GLY A 78 12.05 19.54 -15.43
C GLY A 78 12.16 20.41 -16.68
N ASP A 79 12.77 19.87 -17.76
CA ASP A 79 12.91 20.54 -19.06
C ASP A 79 11.55 20.81 -19.73
N ARG A 80 10.54 19.97 -19.46
CA ARG A 80 9.16 20.16 -19.95
C ARG A 80 8.36 21.22 -19.21
N LEU A 81 8.88 21.77 -18.09
CA LEU A 81 8.23 22.88 -17.37
C LEU A 81 8.48 24.21 -18.12
N THR A 82 7.70 24.49 -19.15
CA THR A 82 7.84 25.66 -20.01
C THR A 82 6.69 26.67 -19.88
N ASN A 83 5.60 26.28 -19.23
CA ASN A 83 4.42 27.11 -19.04
C ASN A 83 4.04 27.22 -17.57
N PRO A 84 3.39 28.33 -17.15
CA PRO A 84 2.75 28.41 -15.83
C PRO A 84 1.73 27.28 -15.64
N LEU A 85 1.66 26.70 -14.44
CA LEU A 85 0.72 25.63 -14.10
C LEU A 85 -0.02 25.95 -12.81
N THR A 86 -1.23 25.41 -12.68
CA THR A 86 -1.91 25.31 -11.39
C THR A 86 -1.24 24.28 -10.50
N GLU A 87 -1.51 24.31 -9.20
CA GLU A 87 -0.99 23.31 -8.26
C GLU A 87 -1.36 21.87 -8.66
N ILE A 88 -2.61 21.64 -9.09
CA ILE A 88 -3.10 20.31 -9.51
C ILE A 88 -2.38 19.82 -10.77
N GLU A 89 -2.15 20.70 -11.75
CA GLU A 89 -1.39 20.33 -12.97
C GLU A 89 0.07 20.02 -12.64
N PHE A 90 0.69 20.79 -11.76
CA PHE A 90 2.04 20.52 -11.30
C PHE A 90 2.09 19.20 -10.50
N TYR A 91 1.15 18.99 -9.58
CA TYR A 91 1.00 17.74 -8.85
C TYR A 91 0.85 16.54 -9.79
N ARG A 92 0.01 16.65 -10.83
CA ARG A 92 -0.15 15.61 -11.87
C ARG A 92 1.17 15.26 -12.56
N ASN A 93 2.00 16.26 -12.85
CA ASN A 93 3.30 16.04 -13.50
C ASN A 93 4.32 15.34 -12.57
N LEU A 94 4.23 15.56 -11.26
CA LEU A 94 5.14 14.99 -10.27
C LEU A 94 4.77 13.57 -9.82
N LEU A 95 3.48 13.22 -9.82
CA LEU A 95 3.00 11.91 -9.35
C LEU A 95 3.72 10.72 -10.00
N PRO A 96 3.87 10.64 -11.34
CA PRO A 96 4.58 9.52 -11.98
C PRO A 96 6.03 9.41 -11.52
N LEU A 97 6.71 10.54 -11.31
CA LEU A 97 8.11 10.58 -10.89
C LEU A 97 8.29 10.01 -9.48
N VAL A 98 7.41 10.41 -8.56
CA VAL A 98 7.41 9.87 -7.19
C VAL A 98 7.06 8.39 -7.18
N ALA A 99 6.08 7.96 -7.99
CA ALA A 99 5.70 6.55 -8.10
C ALA A 99 6.81 5.68 -8.72
N MET A 100 7.72 6.23 -9.54
CA MET A 100 8.88 5.52 -10.10
C MET A 100 9.91 5.11 -9.02
N ILE A 101 9.91 5.72 -7.84
CA ILE A 101 10.74 5.30 -6.71
C ILE A 101 10.34 3.90 -6.25
N LYS A 102 9.07 3.52 -6.45
CA LYS A 102 8.49 2.24 -6.04
C LYS A 102 8.62 1.98 -4.54
N ASP A 103 8.30 3.00 -3.76
CA ASP A 103 8.33 2.96 -2.30
C ASP A 103 6.95 3.35 -1.74
N GLY A 104 6.36 2.47 -0.95
CA GLY A 104 5.00 2.64 -0.43
C GLY A 104 4.89 3.60 0.77
N HIS A 105 6.03 4.04 1.34
CA HIS A 105 6.07 5.02 2.41
C HIS A 105 6.36 6.44 1.91
N THR A 106 6.76 6.57 0.64
CA THR A 106 6.96 7.86 -0.04
C THR A 106 5.63 8.33 -0.63
N SER A 107 5.26 9.57 -0.39
CA SER A 107 4.03 10.13 -0.95
C SER A 107 4.19 11.60 -1.30
N LEU A 108 3.42 12.01 -2.30
CA LEU A 108 3.20 13.41 -2.66
C LEU A 108 1.75 13.75 -2.37
N ALA A 109 1.49 14.94 -1.82
CA ALA A 109 0.15 15.43 -1.54
C ALA A 109 0.00 16.90 -1.96
N LEU A 110 -1.22 17.28 -2.30
CA LEU A 110 -1.59 18.68 -2.49
C LEU A 110 -1.33 19.47 -1.22
N SER A 111 -1.17 20.79 -1.34
CA SER A 111 -1.14 21.69 -0.19
C SER A 111 -2.38 21.50 0.69
N ALA A 112 -2.28 21.81 1.97
CA ALA A 112 -3.41 21.68 2.89
C ALA A 112 -4.62 22.51 2.42
N ALA A 113 -4.37 23.69 1.87
CA ALA A 113 -5.42 24.59 1.35
C ALA A 113 -6.13 23.98 0.13
N SER A 114 -5.38 23.55 -0.89
CA SER A 114 -5.95 22.94 -2.10
C SER A 114 -6.67 21.62 -1.79
N ARG A 115 -6.16 20.82 -0.88
CA ARG A 115 -6.82 19.60 -0.45
C ARG A 115 -8.15 19.88 0.25
N THR A 116 -8.18 20.85 1.17
CA THR A 116 -9.41 21.25 1.87
C THR A 116 -10.46 21.75 0.89
N ASP A 117 -10.06 22.64 -0.03
CA ASP A 117 -10.95 23.19 -1.07
C ASP A 117 -11.48 22.08 -1.99
N LEU A 118 -10.60 21.19 -2.47
CA LEU A 118 -11.00 20.10 -3.36
C LEU A 118 -11.99 19.16 -2.68
N PHE A 119 -11.74 18.70 -1.46
CA PHE A 119 -12.61 17.75 -0.76
C PHE A 119 -13.92 18.37 -0.23
N ALA A 120 -14.02 19.70 -0.21
CA ALA A 120 -15.27 20.43 0.03
C ALA A 120 -16.19 20.45 -1.20
N ARG A 121 -15.69 20.11 -2.40
CA ARG A 121 -16.46 20.07 -3.64
C ARG A 121 -17.01 18.67 -3.94
N PRO A 122 -18.13 18.57 -4.70
CA PRO A 122 -18.73 17.28 -5.04
C PRO A 122 -18.03 16.62 -6.25
N PHE A 123 -16.73 16.30 -6.13
CA PHE A 123 -15.93 15.70 -7.20
C PHE A 123 -15.71 14.21 -7.05
N LEU A 124 -16.05 13.62 -5.90
CA LEU A 124 -15.83 12.20 -5.65
C LEU A 124 -16.91 11.35 -6.31
N LEU A 125 -16.48 10.25 -6.95
CA LEU A 125 -17.38 9.20 -7.40
C LEU A 125 -18.05 8.56 -6.17
N PRO A 126 -19.38 8.52 -6.07
CA PRO A 126 -20.08 8.06 -4.87
C PRO A 126 -20.19 6.53 -4.79
N PHE A 127 -19.09 5.83 -5.03
CA PHE A 127 -19.03 4.37 -4.99
C PHE A 127 -17.74 3.87 -4.34
N GLU A 128 -17.83 2.75 -3.63
CA GLU A 128 -16.68 1.92 -3.35
C GLU A 128 -16.52 0.90 -4.48
N LEU A 129 -15.34 0.85 -5.05
CA LEU A 129 -15.04 -0.05 -6.16
C LEU A 129 -14.30 -1.30 -5.66
N ARG A 130 -14.36 -2.37 -6.47
CA ARG A 130 -13.50 -3.54 -6.35
C ARG A 130 -12.91 -3.88 -7.70
N PHE A 131 -11.60 -4.12 -7.71
CA PHE A 131 -10.89 -4.61 -8.88
C PHE A 131 -10.65 -6.10 -8.70
N ILE A 132 -11.36 -6.91 -9.48
CA ILE A 132 -11.26 -8.37 -9.44
C ILE A 132 -10.93 -8.81 -10.87
N ASP A 133 -9.79 -9.47 -11.04
CA ASP A 133 -9.21 -9.78 -12.34
C ASP A 133 -9.09 -8.50 -13.21
N GLU A 134 -9.58 -8.52 -14.43
CA GLU A 134 -9.57 -7.36 -15.33
C GLU A 134 -10.84 -6.49 -15.22
N LYS A 135 -11.78 -6.83 -14.32
CA LYS A 135 -13.06 -6.16 -14.17
C LYS A 135 -13.06 -5.18 -13.00
N THR A 136 -13.98 -4.23 -13.06
CA THR A 136 -14.23 -3.27 -11.99
C THR A 136 -15.69 -3.39 -11.57
N TYR A 137 -15.92 -3.60 -10.29
CA TYR A 137 -17.25 -3.76 -9.73
C TYR A 137 -17.58 -2.63 -8.77
N LEU A 138 -18.82 -2.20 -8.76
CA LEU A 138 -19.40 -1.38 -7.71
C LEU A 138 -19.62 -2.28 -6.49
N PHE A 139 -18.84 -2.08 -5.44
CA PHE A 139 -18.96 -2.86 -4.21
C PHE A 139 -20.01 -2.30 -3.27
N ARG A 140 -20.05 -0.96 -3.11
CA ARG A 140 -21.07 -0.26 -2.31
C ARG A 140 -21.51 1.02 -2.98
N ASN A 141 -22.82 1.17 -3.07
CA ASN A 141 -23.44 2.38 -3.61
C ASN A 141 -23.63 3.44 -2.51
N LEU A 142 -22.87 4.52 -2.61
CA LEU A 142 -22.94 5.69 -1.71
C LEU A 142 -23.71 6.86 -2.35
N SER A 143 -24.35 6.65 -3.54
CA SER A 143 -25.18 7.65 -4.21
C SER A 143 -26.64 7.55 -3.79
N GLU A 144 -27.42 8.58 -4.10
CA GLU A 144 -28.89 8.53 -3.98
C GLU A 144 -29.58 7.84 -5.16
N VAL A 145 -28.80 7.42 -6.18
CA VAL A 145 -29.32 6.77 -7.39
C VAL A 145 -29.36 5.26 -7.19
N LEU A 146 -30.49 4.71 -6.82
CA LEU A 146 -30.67 3.29 -6.49
C LEU A 146 -30.87 2.39 -7.73
N LYS A 147 -30.87 2.96 -8.94
CA LYS A 147 -30.96 2.18 -10.20
C LYS A 147 -29.78 1.24 -10.39
N ILE A 148 -28.58 1.66 -9.94
CA ILE A 148 -27.38 0.82 -9.95
C ILE A 148 -27.19 0.19 -8.57
N ARG A 149 -27.01 -1.12 -8.51
CA ARG A 149 -26.90 -1.88 -7.26
C ARG A 149 -25.48 -2.35 -7.00
N ASP A 150 -25.23 -2.66 -5.74
CA ASP A 150 -24.01 -3.33 -5.33
C ASP A 150 -23.80 -4.62 -6.14
N GLY A 151 -22.57 -4.88 -6.55
CA GLY A 151 -22.19 -6.00 -7.42
C GLY A 151 -22.18 -5.67 -8.92
N ALA A 152 -22.74 -4.52 -9.36
CA ALA A 152 -22.74 -4.16 -10.77
C ALA A 152 -21.31 -4.01 -11.33
N GLU A 153 -21.05 -4.56 -12.53
CA GLU A 153 -19.79 -4.35 -13.25
C GLU A 153 -19.80 -2.95 -13.88
N MET A 154 -18.79 -2.16 -13.55
CA MET A 154 -18.59 -0.82 -14.11
C MET A 154 -17.84 -0.94 -15.45
N LEU A 155 -18.47 -0.54 -16.54
CA LEU A 155 -17.91 -0.65 -17.89
C LEU A 155 -17.19 0.63 -18.33
N ALA A 156 -17.78 1.80 -18.03
CA ALA A 156 -17.21 3.09 -18.39
C ALA A 156 -17.65 4.21 -17.44
N ILE A 157 -16.82 5.24 -17.31
CA ILE A 157 -17.14 6.54 -16.67
C ILE A 157 -16.92 7.66 -17.68
N ASN A 158 -17.93 8.49 -17.88
CA ASN A 158 -17.90 9.63 -18.82
C ASN A 158 -17.49 9.25 -20.24
N GLY A 159 -17.88 8.04 -20.68
CA GLY A 159 -17.54 7.48 -21.99
C GLY A 159 -16.17 6.78 -22.08
N MET A 160 -15.34 6.89 -21.04
CA MET A 160 -14.02 6.23 -21.00
C MET A 160 -14.14 4.83 -20.37
N PRO A 161 -13.64 3.77 -21.04
CA PRO A 161 -13.65 2.42 -20.50
C PRO A 161 -12.91 2.30 -19.16
N MET A 162 -13.43 1.49 -18.24
CA MET A 162 -12.76 1.27 -16.93
C MET A 162 -11.35 0.69 -17.06
N ALA A 163 -11.09 -0.11 -18.08
CA ALA A 163 -9.76 -0.64 -18.35
C ALA A 163 -8.76 0.49 -18.65
N GLU A 164 -9.15 1.50 -19.43
CA GLU A 164 -8.33 2.67 -19.74
C GLU A 164 -8.12 3.55 -18.51
N ILE A 165 -9.19 3.80 -17.73
CA ILE A 165 -9.10 4.54 -16.46
C ILE A 165 -8.08 3.85 -15.54
N ARG A 166 -8.21 2.53 -15.36
CA ARG A 166 -7.33 1.72 -14.53
C ARG A 166 -5.87 1.80 -15.02
N GLN A 167 -5.66 1.67 -16.32
CA GLN A 167 -4.33 1.77 -16.94
C GLN A 167 -3.65 3.12 -16.67
N LYS A 168 -4.41 4.22 -16.66
CA LYS A 168 -3.89 5.57 -16.40
C LYS A 168 -3.68 5.85 -14.91
N LEU A 169 -4.49 5.29 -14.01
CA LEU A 169 -4.42 5.58 -12.58
C LEU A 169 -3.43 4.68 -11.81
N LEU A 170 -3.35 3.39 -12.12
CA LEU A 170 -2.49 2.45 -11.38
C LEU A 170 -1.01 2.86 -11.32
N PRO A 171 -0.39 3.38 -12.40
CA PRO A 171 1.01 3.81 -12.34
C PRO A 171 1.28 4.98 -11.39
N LEU A 172 0.24 5.74 -11.02
CA LEU A 172 0.34 6.90 -10.12
C LEU A 172 0.33 6.51 -8.63
N VAL A 173 -0.07 5.26 -8.32
CA VAL A 173 -0.19 4.78 -6.93
C VAL A 173 1.18 4.33 -6.41
N PRO A 174 1.76 4.99 -5.39
CA PRO A 174 3.02 4.57 -4.81
C PRO A 174 2.87 3.21 -4.10
N CYS A 175 3.82 2.32 -4.33
CA CYS A 175 3.88 1.02 -3.65
C CYS A 175 5.29 0.43 -3.75
N ASP A 176 5.63 -0.48 -2.83
CA ASP A 176 6.89 -1.19 -2.88
C ASP A 176 6.98 -2.04 -4.16
N ALA A 177 8.15 -2.03 -4.81
CA ALA A 177 8.48 -2.87 -5.96
C ALA A 177 7.53 -2.75 -7.18
N GLY A 178 6.44 -2.01 -7.07
CA GLY A 178 5.39 -1.95 -8.10
C GLY A 178 4.32 -3.04 -7.94
N ILE A 179 4.15 -3.60 -6.74
CA ILE A 179 3.22 -4.68 -6.40
C ILE A 179 1.78 -4.32 -6.81
N LEU A 180 1.22 -5.10 -7.73
CA LEU A 180 -0.09 -4.80 -8.33
C LEU A 180 -1.23 -4.93 -7.32
N SER A 181 -1.22 -5.98 -6.48
CA SER A 181 -2.24 -6.17 -5.44
C SER A 181 -2.34 -4.94 -4.53
N ARG A 182 -1.20 -4.35 -4.13
CA ARG A 182 -1.15 -3.12 -3.34
C ARG A 182 -1.81 -1.95 -4.06
N ARG A 183 -1.43 -1.73 -5.32
CA ARG A 183 -1.98 -0.62 -6.12
C ARG A 183 -3.49 -0.73 -6.29
N LEU A 184 -3.99 -1.93 -6.60
CA LEU A 184 -5.42 -2.18 -6.75
C LEU A 184 -6.17 -1.89 -5.44
N ARG A 185 -5.71 -2.46 -4.32
CA ARG A 185 -6.37 -2.28 -3.02
C ARG A 185 -6.34 -0.82 -2.54
N LEU A 186 -5.26 -0.07 -2.80
CA LEU A 186 -5.20 1.36 -2.49
C LEU A 186 -6.14 2.19 -3.38
N LEU A 187 -6.24 1.85 -4.66
CA LEU A 187 -7.12 2.55 -5.61
C LEU A 187 -8.61 2.26 -5.35
N GLU A 188 -8.96 1.18 -4.66
CA GLU A 188 -10.33 0.88 -4.23
C GLU A 188 -10.86 1.85 -3.17
N ASN A 189 -9.97 2.57 -2.50
CA ASN A 189 -10.39 3.63 -1.57
C ASN A 189 -11.02 4.79 -2.37
N PRO A 190 -12.28 5.18 -2.10
CA PRO A 190 -12.98 6.17 -2.90
C PRO A 190 -12.34 7.56 -2.90
N ASN A 191 -11.65 7.94 -1.81
CA ASN A 191 -10.91 9.21 -1.76
C ASN A 191 -9.65 9.13 -2.66
N THR A 192 -8.95 8.00 -2.66
CA THR A 192 -7.78 7.79 -3.53
C THR A 192 -8.18 7.73 -4.99
N PHE A 193 -9.22 6.94 -5.32
CA PHE A 193 -9.75 6.87 -6.68
C PHE A 193 -10.20 8.24 -7.16
N GLY A 194 -11.04 8.94 -6.37
CA GLY A 194 -11.58 10.24 -6.72
C GLY A 194 -10.50 11.29 -6.90
N LEU A 195 -9.48 11.34 -6.02
CA LEU A 195 -8.36 12.27 -6.15
C LEU A 195 -7.60 12.02 -7.45
N TYR A 196 -7.20 10.78 -7.73
CA TYR A 196 -6.43 10.48 -8.94
C TYR A 196 -7.27 10.64 -10.20
N PHE A 197 -8.56 10.29 -10.14
CA PHE A 197 -9.49 10.56 -11.24
C PHE A 197 -9.57 12.07 -11.51
N ALA A 198 -9.77 12.88 -10.48
CA ALA A 198 -9.83 14.34 -10.61
C ALA A 198 -8.56 14.96 -11.17
N VAL A 199 -7.40 14.46 -10.74
CA VAL A 199 -6.08 14.92 -11.20
C VAL A 199 -5.83 14.58 -12.68
N VAL A 200 -6.27 13.40 -13.13
CA VAL A 200 -6.01 12.92 -14.49
C VAL A 200 -7.10 13.35 -15.49
N PHE A 201 -8.37 13.29 -15.08
CA PHE A 201 -9.51 13.46 -15.97
C PHE A 201 -10.35 14.71 -15.69
N GLY A 202 -9.95 15.49 -14.68
CA GLY A 202 -10.69 16.67 -14.23
C GLY A 202 -11.70 16.37 -13.13
N GLN A 203 -12.39 17.43 -12.67
CA GLN A 203 -13.27 17.42 -11.51
C GLN A 203 -14.74 17.50 -11.95
N PRO A 204 -15.36 16.43 -12.43
CA PRO A 204 -16.75 16.46 -12.88
C PRO A 204 -17.69 16.58 -11.67
N GLU A 205 -18.73 17.41 -11.79
CA GLU A 205 -19.82 17.51 -10.80
C GLU A 205 -20.81 16.33 -10.89
N SER A 206 -20.74 15.56 -11.97
CA SER A 206 -21.55 14.36 -12.19
C SER A 206 -20.79 13.34 -13.06
N PHE A 207 -21.15 12.08 -12.90
CA PHE A 207 -20.53 10.95 -13.60
C PHE A 207 -21.60 10.23 -14.43
N ARG A 208 -21.42 10.18 -15.73
CA ARG A 208 -22.19 9.29 -16.61
C ARG A 208 -21.53 7.92 -16.60
N LEU A 209 -22.26 6.92 -16.12
CA LEU A 209 -21.78 5.57 -15.91
C LEU A 209 -22.44 4.62 -16.90
N ARG A 210 -21.65 3.75 -17.52
CA ARG A 210 -22.14 2.57 -18.21
C ARG A 210 -21.79 1.35 -17.33
N PHE A 211 -22.76 0.52 -17.09
CA PHE A 211 -22.63 -0.62 -16.18
C PHE A 211 -23.38 -1.84 -16.69
N ARG A 212 -23.02 -3.00 -16.16
CA ARG A 212 -23.76 -4.26 -16.31
C ARG A 212 -24.35 -4.64 -14.96
N SER A 213 -25.66 -4.84 -14.91
CA SER A 213 -26.38 -5.09 -13.66
C SER A 213 -26.02 -6.44 -13.03
N PHE A 214 -26.17 -6.50 -11.69
CA PHE A 214 -25.98 -7.70 -10.90
C PHE A 214 -27.19 -7.90 -9.95
N PRO A 215 -27.73 -9.14 -9.80
CA PRO A 215 -27.57 -10.26 -10.74
C PRO A 215 -28.29 -9.98 -12.07
N GLY A 216 -27.78 -10.56 -13.14
CA GLY A 216 -28.34 -10.40 -14.47
C GLY A 216 -27.56 -9.42 -15.35
N GLU A 217 -27.05 -9.82 -16.46
CA GLU A 217 -26.05 -9.15 -17.30
C GLU A 217 -26.62 -8.01 -18.18
N ARG A 218 -27.70 -7.32 -17.76
CA ARG A 218 -28.27 -6.21 -18.54
C ARG A 218 -27.40 -4.97 -18.44
N GLU A 219 -26.96 -4.46 -19.57
CA GLU A 219 -26.28 -3.17 -19.63
C GLU A 219 -27.26 -2.01 -19.46
N GLY A 220 -26.76 -0.93 -18.88
CA GLY A 220 -27.50 0.30 -18.66
C GLY A 220 -26.59 1.49 -18.48
N ASP A 221 -27.20 2.67 -18.65
CA ASP A 221 -26.56 3.95 -18.40
C ASP A 221 -27.28 4.66 -17.26
N VAL A 222 -26.50 5.40 -16.45
CA VAL A 222 -27.00 6.24 -15.38
C VAL A 222 -26.06 7.42 -15.16
N THR A 223 -26.63 8.56 -14.83
CA THR A 223 -25.83 9.72 -14.35
C THR A 223 -26.02 9.84 -12.85
N VAL A 224 -24.90 9.95 -12.13
CA VAL A 224 -24.90 10.17 -10.69
C VAL A 224 -24.17 11.49 -10.38
N PRO A 225 -24.68 12.30 -9.45
CA PRO A 225 -23.95 13.47 -8.99
C PRO A 225 -22.70 13.04 -8.23
N GLY A 226 -21.64 13.83 -8.32
CA GLY A 226 -20.50 13.71 -7.43
C GLY A 226 -20.88 14.05 -5.99
N ILE A 227 -20.07 13.64 -5.03
CA ILE A 227 -20.26 13.97 -3.61
C ILE A 227 -19.00 14.56 -3.00
N THR A 228 -19.16 15.25 -1.86
CA THR A 228 -18.05 15.79 -1.08
C THR A 228 -17.39 14.68 -0.24
N GLY A 229 -16.16 14.91 0.24
CA GLY A 229 -15.51 13.97 1.18
C GLY A 229 -16.29 13.82 2.50
N LEU A 230 -16.97 14.86 2.94
CA LEU A 230 -17.81 14.83 4.14
C LEU A 230 -19.06 13.97 3.92
N ASP A 231 -19.78 14.18 2.81
CA ASP A 231 -20.96 13.39 2.47
C ASP A 231 -20.64 11.92 2.25
N LEU A 232 -19.53 11.62 1.59
CA LEU A 232 -19.05 10.24 1.42
C LEU A 232 -18.89 9.54 2.79
N SER A 233 -18.26 10.23 3.74
CA SER A 233 -18.05 9.69 5.09
C SER A 233 -19.38 9.51 5.84
N ARG A 234 -20.28 10.48 5.76
CA ARG A 234 -21.62 10.44 6.38
C ARG A 234 -22.47 9.31 5.82
N ILE A 235 -22.61 9.24 4.50
CA ILE A 235 -23.43 8.21 3.84
C ILE A 235 -22.88 6.81 4.11
N ARG A 236 -21.55 6.65 4.12
CA ARG A 236 -20.90 5.39 4.46
C ARG A 236 -21.25 4.95 5.88
N GLN A 237 -21.23 5.87 6.84
CA GLN A 237 -21.60 5.58 8.22
C GLN A 237 -23.08 5.20 8.38
N GLU A 238 -23.97 5.86 7.65
CA GLU A 238 -25.42 5.64 7.70
C GLU A 238 -25.81 4.30 7.05
N ARG A 239 -25.27 3.99 5.85
CA ARG A 239 -25.68 2.81 5.06
C ARG A 239 -24.89 1.55 5.35
N TYR A 240 -23.60 1.72 5.72
CA TYR A 240 -22.68 0.61 5.95
C TYR A 240 -21.96 0.76 7.31
N PRO A 241 -22.71 0.85 8.42
CA PRO A 241 -22.14 1.12 9.75
C PRO A 241 -21.09 0.08 10.16
N GLU A 242 -21.23 -1.17 9.71
CA GLU A 242 -20.27 -2.24 9.99
C GLU A 242 -18.85 -1.97 9.44
N THR A 243 -18.72 -1.01 8.52
CA THR A 243 -17.42 -0.61 7.97
C THR A 243 -16.74 0.50 8.75
N VAL A 244 -17.52 1.22 9.57
CA VAL A 244 -17.09 2.41 10.32
C VAL A 244 -16.91 2.10 11.81
N PHE A 245 -17.73 1.21 12.36
CA PHE A 245 -17.52 0.74 13.73
C PHE A 245 -16.16 0.05 13.82
N GLN A 246 -15.26 0.67 14.57
CA GLN A 246 -13.92 0.14 14.78
C GLN A 246 -14.02 -1.27 15.36
N LYS A 247 -13.68 -2.26 14.57
CA LYS A 247 -13.35 -3.59 15.07
C LYS A 247 -12.14 -3.46 15.99
N LEU A 248 -12.00 -4.37 16.96
CA LEU A 248 -10.79 -4.43 17.78
C LEU A 248 -9.56 -4.58 16.90
N LEU A 249 -8.45 -3.95 17.27
CA LEU A 249 -7.20 -4.08 16.51
C LEU A 249 -6.70 -5.51 16.51
N TYR A 250 -7.01 -6.29 17.56
CA TYR A 250 -6.62 -7.70 17.68
C TYR A 250 -7.65 -8.49 18.45
N GLU A 251 -7.88 -9.71 18.03
CA GLU A 251 -8.88 -10.63 18.58
C GLU A 251 -8.35 -12.07 18.52
N LEU A 252 -8.74 -12.88 19.50
CA LEU A 252 -8.62 -14.34 19.45
C LEU A 252 -10.03 -14.94 19.36
N ASP A 253 -10.24 -15.80 18.38
CA ASP A 253 -11.49 -16.56 18.18
C ASP A 253 -11.16 -18.03 17.89
N TYR A 254 -12.16 -18.88 17.91
CA TYR A 254 -12.02 -20.32 17.61
C TYR A 254 -13.02 -20.75 16.55
N ARG A 255 -12.54 -21.49 15.57
CA ARG A 255 -13.33 -22.14 14.53
C ARG A 255 -13.16 -23.65 14.66
N GLY A 256 -14.03 -24.30 15.45
CA GLY A 256 -13.82 -25.67 15.90
C GLY A 256 -12.55 -25.80 16.72
N SER A 257 -11.62 -26.69 16.33
CA SER A 257 -10.32 -26.87 16.98
C SER A 257 -9.24 -25.89 16.52
N THR A 258 -9.51 -25.04 15.53
CA THR A 258 -8.55 -24.07 14.99
C THR A 258 -8.70 -22.73 15.70
N ALA A 259 -7.61 -22.22 16.26
CA ALA A 259 -7.56 -20.87 16.77
C ALA A 259 -7.36 -19.86 15.63
N VAL A 260 -7.95 -18.68 15.75
CA VAL A 260 -7.83 -17.58 14.78
C VAL A 260 -7.41 -16.32 15.53
N ILE A 261 -6.21 -15.85 15.28
CA ILE A 261 -5.74 -14.54 15.73
C ILE A 261 -5.95 -13.55 14.59
N THR A 262 -6.80 -12.56 14.77
CA THR A 262 -6.94 -11.46 13.83
C THR A 262 -6.17 -10.25 14.33
N ILE A 263 -5.27 -9.70 13.49
CA ILE A 263 -4.47 -8.50 13.81
C ILE A 263 -4.68 -7.48 12.69
N ARG A 264 -5.45 -6.42 12.96
CA ARG A 264 -5.80 -5.36 12.00
C ARG A 264 -4.80 -4.20 11.99
N GLY A 265 -3.88 -4.19 12.93
CA GLY A 265 -2.82 -3.20 13.04
C GLY A 265 -1.89 -3.53 14.20
N PHE A 266 -0.61 -3.24 14.03
CA PHE A 266 0.41 -3.38 15.07
C PHE A 266 0.48 -2.10 15.92
N GLY A 267 -0.55 -1.86 16.71
CA GLY A 267 -0.70 -0.72 17.59
C GLY A 267 -1.42 -1.10 18.89
N ASP A 268 -1.53 -0.15 19.79
CA ASP A 268 -2.31 -0.35 21.01
C ASP A 268 -3.77 0.01 20.76
N GLU A 269 -4.68 -0.84 21.26
CA GLU A 269 -6.10 -0.56 21.25
C GLU A 269 -6.38 0.64 22.20
N ARG A 270 -7.12 1.63 21.69
CA ARG A 270 -7.38 2.87 22.42
C ARG A 270 -8.72 2.89 23.17
N ARG A 271 -9.49 1.81 23.11
CA ARG A 271 -10.77 1.72 23.83
C ARG A 271 -10.53 1.57 25.32
N ALA A 272 -11.38 2.22 26.12
CA ALA A 272 -11.34 2.08 27.57
C ALA A 272 -11.49 0.60 27.98
N GLY A 273 -10.60 0.12 28.84
CA GLY A 273 -10.58 -1.28 29.28
C GLY A 273 -9.93 -2.28 28.34
N SER A 274 -9.37 -1.83 27.21
CA SER A 274 -8.62 -2.69 26.31
C SER A 274 -7.25 -3.04 26.88
N VAL A 275 -6.80 -4.26 26.57
CA VAL A 275 -5.45 -4.75 26.90
C VAL A 275 -4.46 -4.19 25.88
N LEU A 276 -3.22 -3.91 26.29
CA LEU A 276 -2.15 -3.55 25.38
C LEU A 276 -1.73 -4.76 24.53
N TYR A 277 -1.22 -4.50 23.33
CA TYR A 277 -0.85 -5.55 22.38
C TYR A 277 0.11 -6.61 22.98
N PRO A 278 1.20 -6.26 23.70
CA PRO A 278 2.08 -7.26 24.28
C PRO A 278 1.37 -8.18 25.28
N GLU A 279 0.48 -7.64 26.09
CA GLU A 279 -0.31 -8.42 27.04
C GLU A 279 -1.32 -9.34 26.33
N PHE A 280 -2.00 -8.84 25.29
CA PHE A 280 -2.87 -9.65 24.45
C PHE A 280 -2.14 -10.85 23.87
N ILE A 281 -0.99 -10.64 23.23
CA ILE A 281 -0.19 -11.70 22.61
C ILE A 281 0.25 -12.72 23.68
N GLN A 282 0.80 -12.26 24.80
CA GLN A 282 1.25 -13.14 25.87
C GLN A 282 0.12 -13.99 26.46
N ARG A 283 -1.07 -13.40 26.67
CA ARG A 283 -2.26 -14.11 27.11
C ARG A 283 -2.73 -15.13 26.07
N THR A 284 -2.75 -14.73 24.80
CA THR A 284 -3.16 -15.58 23.69
C THR A 284 -2.30 -16.82 23.63
N PHE A 285 -0.96 -16.70 23.60
CA PHE A 285 -0.09 -17.86 23.49
C PHE A 285 -0.13 -18.78 24.73
N ARG A 286 -0.37 -18.23 25.94
CA ARG A 286 -0.67 -19.06 27.12
C ARG A 286 -1.95 -19.88 26.94
N GLU A 287 -3.01 -19.24 26.47
CA GLU A 287 -4.29 -19.91 26.22
C GLU A 287 -4.17 -21.00 25.16
N LEU A 288 -3.43 -20.75 24.04
CA LEU A 288 -3.17 -21.75 23.02
C LEU A 288 -2.42 -22.96 23.58
N ALA A 289 -1.46 -22.75 24.47
CA ALA A 289 -0.68 -23.81 25.11
C ALA A 289 -1.55 -24.63 26.10
N GLU A 290 -2.33 -23.95 26.95
CA GLU A 290 -3.24 -24.59 27.90
C GLU A 290 -4.29 -25.46 27.19
N LYS A 291 -4.86 -24.97 26.10
CA LYS A 291 -5.85 -25.68 25.28
C LYS A 291 -5.23 -26.69 24.33
N LYS A 292 -3.90 -26.78 24.28
CA LYS A 292 -3.15 -27.67 23.35
C LYS A 292 -3.58 -27.51 21.91
N VAL A 293 -3.71 -26.25 21.46
CA VAL A 293 -4.12 -25.92 20.09
C VAL A 293 -3.05 -26.38 19.09
N GLU A 294 -3.46 -27.14 18.08
CA GLU A 294 -2.56 -27.70 17.06
C GLU A 294 -2.60 -26.93 15.72
N THR A 295 -3.66 -26.12 15.50
CA THR A 295 -3.87 -25.37 14.25
C THR A 295 -4.19 -23.92 14.55
N LEU A 296 -3.47 -23.02 13.89
CA LEU A 296 -3.59 -21.57 14.06
C LEU A 296 -3.71 -20.86 12.73
N ILE A 297 -4.69 -19.96 12.62
CA ILE A 297 -4.78 -18.97 11.54
C ILE A 297 -4.39 -17.62 12.13
N ILE A 298 -3.53 -16.90 11.44
CA ILE A 298 -3.18 -15.50 11.73
C ILE A 298 -3.72 -14.66 10.56
N ASP A 299 -4.79 -13.91 10.80
CA ASP A 299 -5.40 -13.04 9.79
C ASP A 299 -4.82 -11.62 9.90
N VAL A 300 -3.98 -11.26 8.92
CA VAL A 300 -3.38 -9.93 8.80
C VAL A 300 -3.82 -9.21 7.53
N ARG A 301 -4.92 -9.64 6.92
CA ARG A 301 -5.52 -8.94 5.78
C ARG A 301 -5.97 -7.53 6.19
N GLY A 302 -5.69 -6.54 5.35
CA GLY A 302 -6.00 -5.14 5.63
C GLY A 302 -5.07 -4.48 6.66
N ASN A 303 -4.10 -5.20 7.23
CA ASN A 303 -3.19 -4.66 8.23
C ASN A 303 -2.05 -3.86 7.57
N GLY A 304 -2.14 -2.53 7.66
CA GLY A 304 -1.15 -1.60 7.11
C GLY A 304 0.17 -1.49 7.90
N GLY A 305 0.37 -2.28 8.94
CA GLY A 305 1.58 -2.26 9.78
C GLY A 305 1.37 -1.56 11.12
N GLY A 306 2.42 -0.89 11.61
CA GLY A 306 2.46 -0.17 12.89
C GLY A 306 3.81 -0.29 13.58
N ARG A 307 3.81 -0.61 14.87
CA ARG A 307 5.04 -0.79 15.66
C ARG A 307 5.71 -2.12 15.33
N ASP A 308 6.91 -2.07 14.85
CA ASP A 308 7.65 -3.26 14.41
C ASP A 308 8.09 -4.16 15.59
N GLU A 309 8.21 -3.61 16.80
CA GLU A 309 8.42 -4.41 18.00
C GLU A 309 7.25 -5.40 18.23
N TYR A 310 6.04 -5.03 17.81
CA TYR A 310 4.87 -5.90 17.94
C TYR A 310 4.88 -7.05 16.95
N GLY A 311 5.30 -6.79 15.71
CA GLY A 311 5.55 -7.84 14.72
C GLY A 311 6.62 -8.82 15.17
N ARG A 312 7.76 -8.30 15.71
CA ARG A 312 8.81 -9.11 16.30
C ARG A 312 8.30 -9.96 17.48
N HIS A 313 7.51 -9.37 18.39
CA HIS A 313 6.96 -10.08 19.55
C HIS A 313 6.09 -11.26 19.10
N LEU A 314 5.19 -11.07 18.13
CA LEU A 314 4.40 -12.16 17.55
C LEU A 314 5.30 -13.28 17.00
N PHE A 315 6.26 -12.90 16.14
CA PHE A 315 7.14 -13.86 15.49
C PHE A 315 8.02 -14.65 16.48
N ALA A 316 8.44 -14.02 17.57
CA ALA A 316 9.31 -14.65 18.57
C ALA A 316 8.67 -15.88 19.26
N HIS A 317 7.32 -15.97 19.32
CA HIS A 317 6.61 -17.17 19.80
C HIS A 317 6.70 -18.39 18.88
N PHE A 318 7.23 -18.23 17.66
CA PHE A 318 7.42 -19.33 16.71
C PHE A 318 8.89 -19.78 16.60
N MET A 319 9.80 -19.06 17.26
CA MET A 319 11.22 -19.36 17.19
C MET A 319 11.66 -20.28 18.32
N ASP A 320 12.63 -21.14 18.02
CA ASP A 320 13.26 -22.08 18.98
C ASP A 320 14.70 -21.68 19.33
N LYS A 321 15.26 -20.75 18.57
CA LYS A 321 16.64 -20.23 18.73
C LYS A 321 16.66 -18.72 18.60
N PRO A 322 17.68 -18.05 19.12
CA PRO A 322 17.89 -16.63 18.86
C PRO A 322 17.93 -16.33 17.36
N PHE A 323 17.38 -15.19 16.96
CA PHE A 323 17.22 -14.78 15.57
C PHE A 323 17.52 -13.31 15.38
N LEU A 324 17.78 -12.90 14.15
CA LEU A 324 17.82 -11.50 13.74
C LEU A 324 16.48 -11.12 13.11
N TYR A 325 15.95 -9.97 13.53
CA TYR A 325 14.79 -9.39 12.85
C TYR A 325 15.26 -8.51 11.68
N TYR A 326 16.17 -7.58 11.95
CA TYR A 326 16.83 -6.77 10.93
C TYR A 326 18.27 -7.17 10.74
N LYS A 327 18.71 -7.18 9.48
CA LYS A 327 20.12 -7.27 9.10
C LYS A 327 20.81 -5.92 9.27
N ALA A 328 20.09 -4.84 8.91
CA ALA A 328 20.57 -3.46 9.05
C ALA A 328 19.39 -2.48 9.08
N LEU A 329 19.58 -1.38 9.81
CA LEU A 329 18.79 -0.16 9.76
C LEU A 329 19.76 0.97 9.42
N GLU A 330 19.59 1.61 8.26
CA GLU A 330 20.58 2.55 7.74
C GLU A 330 19.96 3.89 7.36
N ILE A 331 20.68 4.98 7.55
CA ILE A 331 20.37 6.32 7.04
C ILE A 331 21.54 6.87 6.22
N LYS A 332 21.25 7.71 5.24
CA LYS A 332 22.28 8.28 4.36
C LYS A 332 23.23 9.25 5.06
N LYS A 333 22.70 10.08 5.97
CA LYS A 333 23.43 11.16 6.63
C LYS A 333 23.05 11.24 8.12
N ASN A 334 23.91 11.83 8.93
CA ASN A 334 23.62 12.18 10.33
C ASN A 334 23.13 13.62 10.52
N ARG A 335 23.09 14.41 9.44
CA ARG A 335 22.50 15.75 9.36
C ARG A 335 21.87 15.94 7.99
N PHE A 336 20.71 16.55 7.96
CA PHE A 336 19.93 16.72 6.73
C PHE A 336 19.55 18.19 6.52
N ASP A 337 19.92 18.75 5.37
CA ASP A 337 19.54 20.11 4.96
C ASP A 337 18.06 20.22 4.63
N LEU A 338 17.41 19.09 4.28
CA LEU A 338 15.97 19.03 3.97
C LEU A 338 15.09 19.47 5.14
N PHE A 339 15.59 19.43 6.39
CA PHE A 339 14.80 19.84 7.55
C PHE A 339 14.43 21.32 7.57
N LYS A 340 15.13 22.19 6.81
CA LYS A 340 14.73 23.60 6.61
C LYS A 340 13.35 23.75 5.91
N TYR A 341 12.87 22.67 5.24
CA TYR A 341 11.57 22.64 4.56
C TYR A 341 10.51 21.85 5.35
N THR A 342 10.79 21.45 6.57
CA THR A 342 9.90 20.73 7.47
C THR A 342 9.45 21.61 8.64
N PRO A 343 8.38 21.22 9.35
CA PRO A 343 8.09 21.86 10.63
C PRO A 343 9.30 21.79 11.58
N PRO A 344 9.54 22.82 12.42
CA PRO A 344 10.68 22.86 13.33
C PRO A 344 10.68 21.70 14.34
N GLY A 345 11.84 21.42 14.92
CA GLY A 345 12.03 20.46 16.02
C GLY A 345 12.75 19.17 15.64
N ARG A 346 13.26 19.03 14.41
CA ARG A 346 14.01 17.84 13.95
C ARG A 346 15.43 18.13 13.44
N GLU A 347 15.92 19.32 13.61
CA GLU A 347 17.17 19.81 13.04
C GLU A 347 18.40 19.00 13.53
N ASN A 348 18.31 18.43 14.75
CA ASN A 348 19.35 17.63 15.36
C ASN A 348 19.14 16.10 15.25
N TRP A 349 18.08 15.65 14.58
CA TRP A 349 17.88 14.23 14.34
C TRP A 349 18.84 13.74 13.23
N PRO A 350 19.44 12.55 13.37
CA PRO A 350 19.31 11.52 14.41
C PRO A 350 20.22 11.68 15.63
N GLY A 351 21.12 12.67 15.66
CA GLY A 351 22.06 12.87 16.77
C GLY A 351 22.99 11.67 16.98
N ASP A 352 23.19 11.28 18.25
CA ASP A 352 24.12 10.20 18.66
C ASP A 352 23.54 8.78 18.56
N THR A 353 22.29 8.64 18.04
CA THR A 353 21.62 7.32 17.88
C THR A 353 22.10 6.53 16.67
N VAL A 354 23.13 7.03 15.98
CA VAL A 354 23.67 6.43 14.76
C VAL A 354 25.19 6.37 14.77
N ARG A 355 25.75 5.39 14.05
CA ARG A 355 27.19 5.18 13.91
C ARG A 355 27.55 5.00 12.43
N LYS A 356 28.59 5.70 11.97
CA LYS A 356 29.08 5.61 10.59
C LYS A 356 29.51 4.19 10.26
N ASN A 357 29.03 3.65 9.13
CA ASN A 357 29.35 2.32 8.65
C ASN A 357 30.37 2.33 7.49
N ALA A 358 30.79 1.14 7.04
CA ALA A 358 31.77 0.98 5.96
C ALA A 358 31.28 1.49 4.59
N ARG A 359 29.96 1.59 4.38
CA ARG A 359 29.36 2.13 3.17
C ARG A 359 29.41 3.66 3.11
N GLY A 360 29.81 4.30 4.20
CA GLY A 360 29.79 5.75 4.37
C GLY A 360 28.43 6.30 4.80
N TRP A 361 27.46 5.45 5.02
CA TRP A 361 26.16 5.72 5.63
C TRP A 361 26.26 5.58 7.16
N PHE A 362 25.11 5.59 7.84
CA PHE A 362 25.06 5.46 9.29
C PHE A 362 24.08 4.38 9.69
N ASP A 363 24.53 3.44 10.53
CA ASP A 363 23.70 2.44 11.18
C ASP A 363 22.92 3.09 12.32
N VAL A 364 21.62 2.86 12.38
CA VAL A 364 20.77 3.17 13.54
C VAL A 364 21.02 2.10 14.59
N ILE A 365 21.62 2.47 15.72
CA ILE A 365 22.04 1.52 16.76
C ILE A 365 21.12 1.44 17.97
N ASP A 366 20.30 2.46 18.16
CA ASP A 366 19.34 2.54 19.27
C ASP A 366 17.92 2.21 18.75
N HIS A 367 17.70 0.93 18.43
CA HIS A 367 16.40 0.45 17.98
C HIS A 367 16.11 -0.94 18.61
N PRO A 368 14.88 -1.15 19.14
CA PRO A 368 14.51 -2.37 19.89
C PRO A 368 14.67 -3.70 19.13
N ASN A 369 14.64 -3.64 17.80
CA ASN A 369 14.75 -4.83 16.94
C ASN A 369 16.14 -4.98 16.29
N VAL A 370 17.14 -4.18 16.71
CA VAL A 370 18.53 -4.33 16.28
C VAL A 370 19.27 -5.33 17.17
N GLY A 371 20.07 -6.19 16.54
CA GLY A 371 20.81 -7.26 17.23
C GLY A 371 20.02 -8.55 17.32
N THR A 372 20.50 -9.44 18.19
CA THR A 372 19.94 -10.80 18.33
C THR A 372 18.72 -10.79 19.24
N MET A 373 17.59 -11.20 18.71
CA MET A 373 16.32 -11.36 19.44
C MET A 373 16.23 -12.74 20.08
N LYS A 374 15.57 -12.82 21.24
CA LYS A 374 15.30 -14.09 21.92
C LYS A 374 13.91 -14.61 21.54
N PRO A 375 13.74 -15.96 21.50
CA PRO A 375 12.42 -16.56 21.44
C PRO A 375 11.56 -16.16 22.64
N GLU A 376 10.24 -16.13 22.44
CA GLU A 376 9.24 -15.95 23.50
C GLU A 376 8.59 -17.27 23.92
N THR A 377 8.01 -17.30 25.11
CA THR A 377 7.31 -18.45 25.66
C THR A 377 5.91 -18.08 26.18
N PRO A 378 4.91 -18.96 26.05
CA PRO A 378 4.92 -20.28 25.39
C PRO A 378 5.16 -20.19 23.89
N ARG A 379 5.87 -21.15 23.34
CA ARG A 379 6.13 -21.27 21.89
C ARG A 379 4.98 -22.03 21.22
N PHE A 380 4.55 -21.58 20.06
CA PHE A 380 3.61 -22.31 19.21
C PHE A 380 4.37 -23.21 18.22
N THR A 381 4.02 -24.48 18.17
CA THR A 381 4.68 -25.49 17.30
C THR A 381 3.69 -26.19 16.38
N GLY A 382 2.42 -25.82 16.44
CA GLY A 382 1.36 -26.36 15.59
C GLY A 382 1.44 -25.85 14.15
N ARG A 383 0.54 -26.34 13.30
CA ARG A 383 0.43 -25.87 11.91
C ARG A 383 -0.17 -24.47 11.87
N THR A 384 0.48 -23.59 11.14
CA THR A 384 0.09 -22.18 11.04
C THR A 384 -0.21 -21.79 9.61
N CYS A 385 -1.31 -21.05 9.41
CA CYS A 385 -1.66 -20.39 8.16
C CYS A 385 -1.77 -18.89 8.40
N ILE A 386 -1.18 -18.09 7.52
CA ILE A 386 -1.30 -16.62 7.56
C ILE A 386 -2.11 -16.15 6.36
N LEU A 387 -3.16 -15.36 6.63
CA LEU A 387 -3.98 -14.75 5.59
C LEU A 387 -3.44 -13.37 5.28
N ILE A 388 -3.10 -13.13 4.01
CA ILE A 388 -2.51 -11.89 3.50
C ILE A 388 -3.31 -11.32 2.33
N ASP A 389 -3.18 -10.01 2.11
CA ASP A 389 -3.72 -9.30 0.95
C ASP A 389 -2.82 -8.12 0.53
N GLY A 390 -3.21 -7.40 -0.51
CA GLY A 390 -2.49 -6.22 -0.99
C GLY A 390 -2.41 -5.06 0.02
N LEU A 391 -3.21 -5.07 1.10
CA LEU A 391 -3.12 -4.10 2.19
C LEU A 391 -2.22 -4.56 3.34
N SER A 392 -1.80 -5.81 3.38
CA SER A 392 -0.79 -6.31 4.32
C SER A 392 0.54 -5.62 4.03
N PHE A 393 0.96 -4.64 4.87
CA PHE A 393 2.02 -3.69 4.52
C PHE A 393 2.90 -3.29 5.71
N SER A 394 4.10 -2.73 5.46
CA SER A 394 5.01 -2.23 6.49
C SER A 394 5.39 -3.34 7.49
N THR A 395 5.26 -3.14 8.80
CA THR A 395 5.50 -4.16 9.84
C THR A 395 4.83 -5.50 9.56
N THR A 396 3.64 -5.49 8.94
CA THR A 396 2.97 -6.74 8.53
C THR A 396 3.78 -7.48 7.49
N GLY A 397 4.28 -6.76 6.47
CA GLY A 397 5.18 -7.34 5.47
C GLY A 397 6.48 -7.85 6.08
N GLU A 398 7.08 -7.09 7.00
CA GLU A 398 8.30 -7.51 7.71
C GLU A 398 8.07 -8.82 8.46
N THR A 399 7.04 -8.86 9.28
CA THR A 399 6.70 -10.03 10.09
C THR A 399 6.40 -11.24 9.23
N THR A 400 5.60 -11.09 8.19
CA THR A 400 5.24 -12.18 7.27
C THR A 400 6.45 -12.67 6.48
N SER A 401 7.38 -11.78 6.07
CA SER A 401 8.63 -12.17 5.40
C SER A 401 9.50 -13.07 6.29
N LEU A 402 9.58 -12.80 7.60
CA LEU A 402 10.28 -13.66 8.54
C LEU A 402 9.57 -15.01 8.71
N PHE A 403 8.25 -15.03 8.84
CA PHE A 403 7.49 -16.29 8.86
C PHE A 403 7.75 -17.14 7.61
N HIS A 404 7.76 -16.51 6.44
CA HIS A 404 8.05 -17.18 5.18
C HIS A 404 9.49 -17.71 5.13
N PHE A 405 10.48 -16.87 5.41
CA PHE A 405 11.89 -17.22 5.38
C PHE A 405 12.21 -18.40 6.32
N HIS A 406 11.68 -18.36 7.54
CA HIS A 406 11.87 -19.42 8.54
C HIS A 406 10.91 -20.61 8.36
N LYS A 407 10.06 -20.62 7.33
CA LYS A 407 9.10 -21.70 7.04
C LYS A 407 8.19 -22.01 8.23
N LYS A 408 7.70 -20.97 8.92
CA LYS A 408 6.89 -21.12 10.13
C LYS A 408 5.39 -21.10 9.85
N ALA A 409 4.96 -20.74 8.64
CA ALA A 409 3.57 -20.72 8.23
C ALA A 409 3.43 -20.93 6.72
N MET A 410 2.27 -21.40 6.29
CA MET A 410 1.81 -21.29 4.92
C MET A 410 1.00 -19.99 4.74
N PHE A 411 0.89 -19.51 3.50
CA PHE A 411 0.23 -18.25 3.17
C PHE A 411 -0.96 -18.45 2.24
N LEU A 412 -2.09 -17.81 2.55
CA LEU A 412 -3.30 -17.79 1.72
C LEU A 412 -3.77 -16.36 1.46
N GLY A 413 -4.40 -16.15 0.31
CA GLY A 413 -5.02 -14.88 -0.06
C GLY A 413 -4.45 -14.26 -1.32
N GLU A 414 -4.10 -12.98 -1.28
CA GLU A 414 -3.42 -12.26 -2.37
C GLU A 414 -1.94 -12.02 -2.05
N GLU A 415 -1.16 -11.64 -3.08
CA GLU A 415 0.22 -11.17 -2.88
C GLU A 415 0.28 -10.05 -1.83
N CYS A 416 1.17 -10.19 -0.84
CA CYS A 416 1.41 -9.19 0.20
C CYS A 416 1.81 -7.85 -0.41
N GLY A 417 1.23 -6.76 0.09
CA GLY A 417 1.47 -5.43 -0.44
C GLY A 417 2.82 -4.80 -0.08
N ALA A 418 3.67 -5.49 0.67
CA ALA A 418 4.99 -5.03 1.10
C ALA A 418 6.11 -5.79 0.38
N GLY A 419 7.22 -5.11 0.11
CA GLY A 419 8.43 -5.74 -0.43
C GLY A 419 9.06 -6.72 0.56
N TYR A 420 9.51 -7.88 0.06
CA TYR A 420 9.99 -9.00 0.89
C TYR A 420 11.18 -8.67 1.80
N TYR A 421 12.11 -7.85 1.37
CA TYR A 421 13.38 -7.59 2.09
C TYR A 421 13.31 -6.45 3.10
N GLY A 422 12.12 -5.99 3.45
CA GLY A 422 11.89 -4.85 4.34
C GLY A 422 11.35 -3.64 3.59
N ASN A 423 11.51 -2.46 4.15
CA ASN A 423 10.93 -1.23 3.61
C ASN A 423 11.76 0.01 3.96
N THR A 424 11.21 1.18 3.73
CA THR A 424 11.72 2.45 4.26
C THR A 424 10.65 3.02 5.18
N SER A 425 10.97 3.29 6.44
CA SER A 425 9.96 3.78 7.39
C SER A 425 10.58 4.46 8.61
N GLY A 426 9.99 4.26 9.77
CA GLY A 426 10.44 4.73 11.07
C GLY A 426 10.45 6.25 11.18
N SER A 427 11.52 6.88 10.78
CA SER A 427 11.61 8.34 10.76
C SER A 427 11.30 8.88 9.37
N THR A 428 10.33 9.80 9.28
CA THR A 428 9.94 10.44 8.01
C THR A 428 10.06 11.95 8.09
N ALA A 429 10.55 12.59 7.03
CA ALA A 429 10.47 14.03 6.86
C ALA A 429 9.21 14.40 6.06
N SER A 430 8.44 15.34 6.58
CA SER A 430 7.30 15.95 5.86
C SER A 430 7.75 17.30 5.30
N VAL A 431 8.27 17.27 4.09
CA VAL A 431 8.77 18.47 3.39
C VAL A 431 7.60 19.21 2.76
N THR A 432 7.57 20.54 2.93
CA THR A 432 6.64 21.42 2.21
C THR A 432 7.43 22.21 1.18
N LEU A 433 7.07 22.08 -0.10
CA LEU A 433 7.69 22.84 -1.18
C LEU A 433 7.33 24.33 -1.05
N PRO A 434 8.32 25.24 -1.11
CA PRO A 434 8.12 26.62 -0.65
C PRO A 434 7.22 27.48 -1.55
N ARG A 435 7.09 27.15 -2.82
CA ARG A 435 6.32 27.97 -3.78
C ARG A 435 4.88 27.48 -3.90
N THR A 436 4.67 26.20 -4.16
CA THR A 436 3.35 25.59 -4.37
C THR A 436 2.70 25.12 -3.08
N GLY A 437 3.47 24.83 -2.03
CA GLY A 437 2.96 24.24 -0.80
C GLY A 437 2.69 22.73 -0.90
N LEU A 438 3.04 22.09 -2.00
CA LEU A 438 2.95 20.63 -2.12
C LEU A 438 3.72 19.95 -1.00
N GLN A 439 3.19 18.85 -0.47
CA GLN A 439 3.79 18.14 0.63
C GLN A 439 4.39 16.82 0.15
N VAL A 440 5.64 16.58 0.53
CA VAL A 440 6.38 15.35 0.21
C VAL A 440 6.73 14.62 1.49
N ARG A 441 6.31 13.39 1.62
CA ARG A 441 6.72 12.51 2.72
C ARG A 441 7.91 11.68 2.27
N ILE A 442 9.02 11.77 3.00
CA ILE A 442 10.29 11.13 2.67
C ILE A 442 10.69 10.24 3.84
N PRO A 443 10.72 8.91 3.69
CA PRO A 443 11.23 8.00 4.70
C PRO A 443 12.76 8.05 4.74
N LEU A 444 13.33 8.25 5.93
CA LEU A 444 14.76 8.49 6.10
C LEU A 444 15.54 7.20 6.41
N ILE A 445 14.90 6.17 6.96
CA ILE A 445 15.57 4.94 7.37
C ILE A 445 15.28 3.84 6.35
N LEU A 446 16.32 3.13 5.92
CA LEU A 446 16.24 1.89 5.17
C LEU A 446 16.24 0.72 6.16
N TYR A 447 15.18 -0.03 6.17
CA TYR A 447 14.98 -1.26 6.94
C TYR A 447 15.32 -2.47 6.07
N THR A 448 16.37 -3.20 6.42
CA THR A 448 16.75 -4.44 5.73
C THR A 448 16.51 -5.61 6.66
N LEU A 449 15.56 -6.48 6.30
CA LEU A 449 15.24 -7.68 7.07
C LEU A 449 16.36 -8.73 6.99
N ALA A 450 16.42 -9.60 8.00
CA ALA A 450 17.33 -10.73 8.02
C ALA A 450 16.76 -11.93 7.24
N VAL A 451 16.44 -11.72 5.98
CA VAL A 451 15.89 -12.72 5.04
C VAL A 451 16.66 -12.71 3.73
N ASP A 452 16.59 -13.81 2.97
CA ASP A 452 17.17 -13.94 1.64
C ASP A 452 16.41 -14.95 0.76
N GLY A 453 16.94 -15.25 -0.44
CA GLY A 453 16.46 -16.32 -1.31
C GLY A 453 15.11 -16.07 -1.98
N TYR A 454 14.60 -14.82 -2.04
CA TYR A 454 13.33 -14.48 -2.65
C TYR A 454 13.49 -13.40 -3.75
N PRO A 455 12.59 -13.30 -4.75
CA PRO A 455 12.62 -12.21 -5.73
C PRO A 455 12.56 -10.82 -5.08
N LYS A 456 13.37 -9.87 -5.60
CA LYS A 456 13.50 -8.52 -4.99
C LYS A 456 12.38 -7.56 -5.35
N ASP A 457 11.66 -7.86 -6.42
CA ASP A 457 10.70 -6.97 -7.09
C ASP A 457 9.24 -7.30 -6.76
N ARG A 458 9.00 -7.97 -5.63
CA ARG A 458 7.65 -8.35 -5.22
C ARG A 458 7.50 -8.59 -3.71
N GLY A 459 6.25 -8.71 -3.27
CA GLY A 459 5.85 -9.20 -1.96
C GLY A 459 5.76 -10.72 -1.89
N ILE A 460 5.35 -11.26 -0.75
CA ILE A 460 5.07 -12.69 -0.61
C ILE A 460 3.90 -13.05 -1.52
N VAL A 461 4.12 -13.98 -2.44
CA VAL A 461 3.06 -14.67 -3.16
C VAL A 461 2.52 -15.77 -2.27
N PRO A 462 1.21 -15.83 -2.00
CA PRO A 462 0.67 -16.88 -1.15
C PRO A 462 0.86 -18.27 -1.77
N ASP A 463 1.03 -19.28 -0.92
CA ASP A 463 1.08 -20.69 -1.36
C ASP A 463 -0.22 -21.12 -2.03
N ILE A 464 -1.34 -20.54 -1.58
CA ILE A 464 -2.66 -20.74 -2.17
C ILE A 464 -3.30 -19.36 -2.42
N THR A 465 -3.37 -18.97 -3.68
CA THR A 465 -4.08 -17.74 -4.07
C THR A 465 -5.59 -17.95 -3.96
N VAL A 466 -6.26 -17.07 -3.23
CA VAL A 466 -7.71 -17.04 -3.07
C VAL A 466 -8.18 -15.59 -3.17
N ILE A 467 -8.84 -15.26 -4.27
CA ILE A 467 -9.40 -13.92 -4.50
C ILE A 467 -10.94 -14.07 -4.44
N PRO A 468 -11.61 -13.39 -3.49
CA PRO A 468 -13.07 -13.40 -3.43
C PRO A 468 -13.69 -12.87 -4.71
N SER A 469 -14.69 -13.56 -5.24
CA SER A 469 -15.51 -13.06 -6.34
C SER A 469 -16.41 -11.90 -5.87
N ILE A 470 -17.04 -11.18 -6.80
CA ILE A 470 -18.01 -10.15 -6.43
C ILE A 470 -19.22 -10.75 -5.71
N GLU A 471 -19.63 -11.96 -6.11
CA GLU A 471 -20.70 -12.72 -5.48
C GLU A 471 -20.38 -13.05 -4.02
N ASP A 472 -19.14 -13.49 -3.74
CA ASP A 472 -18.68 -13.78 -2.38
C ASP A 472 -18.72 -12.53 -1.51
N LEU A 473 -18.23 -11.40 -2.06
CA LEU A 473 -18.19 -10.12 -1.34
C LEU A 473 -19.61 -9.60 -1.03
N ILE A 474 -20.54 -9.68 -1.98
CA ILE A 474 -21.94 -9.26 -1.78
C ILE A 474 -22.66 -10.20 -0.80
N ALA A 475 -22.39 -11.50 -0.89
CA ALA A 475 -22.90 -12.51 0.04
C ALA A 475 -22.22 -12.47 1.42
N LYS A 476 -21.20 -11.60 1.61
CA LYS A 476 -20.38 -11.50 2.84
C LYS A 476 -19.72 -12.83 3.23
N ARG A 477 -19.38 -13.67 2.24
CA ARG A 477 -18.64 -14.92 2.44
C ARG A 477 -17.13 -14.64 2.53
N ASP A 478 -16.50 -15.22 3.53
CA ASP A 478 -15.04 -15.18 3.66
C ASP A 478 -14.41 -16.46 3.10
N VAL A 479 -14.37 -16.56 1.78
CA VAL A 479 -13.83 -17.73 1.07
C VAL A 479 -12.34 -17.96 1.36
N VAL A 480 -11.58 -16.92 1.75
CA VAL A 480 -10.19 -17.07 2.15
C VAL A 480 -10.07 -17.78 3.48
N MET A 481 -10.88 -17.37 4.47
CA MET A 481 -10.98 -18.03 5.78
C MET A 481 -11.51 -19.46 5.64
N GLU A 482 -12.57 -19.66 4.85
CA GLU A 482 -13.15 -20.99 4.56
C GLU A 482 -12.07 -21.93 4.00
N ARG A 483 -11.29 -21.44 3.03
CA ARG A 483 -10.20 -22.21 2.42
C ARG A 483 -9.07 -22.54 3.40
N ALA A 484 -8.70 -21.59 4.26
CA ALA A 484 -7.68 -21.80 5.29
C ALA A 484 -8.12 -22.89 6.30
N LEU A 485 -9.37 -22.84 6.75
CA LEU A 485 -9.95 -23.86 7.62
C LEU A 485 -9.97 -25.24 6.95
N ASP A 486 -10.35 -25.33 5.67
CA ASP A 486 -10.33 -26.59 4.90
C ASP A 486 -8.90 -27.17 4.81
N VAL A 487 -7.92 -26.35 4.51
CA VAL A 487 -6.51 -26.80 4.39
C VAL A 487 -5.94 -27.26 5.73
N LEU A 488 -6.21 -26.55 6.82
CA LEU A 488 -5.76 -26.92 8.15
C LEU A 488 -6.54 -28.10 8.74
N GLY A 489 -7.81 -28.26 8.38
CA GLY A 489 -8.69 -29.36 8.83
C GLY A 489 -8.29 -30.73 8.24
N LYS A 490 -7.65 -30.75 7.06
CA LYS A 490 -7.14 -32.00 6.46
C LYS A 490 -5.93 -32.46 7.25
N LYS A 491 -6.02 -33.64 7.88
CA LYS A 491 -4.83 -34.32 8.46
C LYS A 491 -3.84 -34.52 7.31
N SER A 492 -2.60 -34.12 7.48
CA SER A 492 -1.53 -34.40 6.52
C SER A 492 -1.53 -35.91 6.26
N GLU A 493 -1.94 -36.36 5.08
CA GLU A 493 -1.51 -37.64 4.58
C GLU A 493 0.02 -37.52 4.43
N VAL A 494 0.72 -38.05 5.40
CA VAL A 494 2.17 -38.19 5.35
C VAL A 494 2.46 -39.08 4.15
N VAL A 495 2.86 -38.46 3.05
CA VAL A 495 3.56 -39.19 1.99
C VAL A 495 4.87 -39.63 2.63
N ARG A 496 4.90 -40.93 3.04
CA ARG A 496 6.07 -41.64 3.49
C ARG A 496 7.06 -41.86 2.35
#